data_553d09fc24b76533179401ed6e7306be
#
_entry.id   553d09fc24b76533179401ed6e7306be
#
_cell.length_a   1.000
_cell.length_b   1.000
_cell.length_c   1.000
_cell.angle_alpha   90.00
_cell.angle_beta   90.00
_cell.angle_gamma   90.00
#
_symmetry.space_group_name_H-M   'P 1'
#
loop_
_entity.id
_entity.type
_entity.pdbx_description
1 polymer ?
#
loop_
_entity_poly.entity_id
_entity_poly.type
_entity_poly.pdbx_seq_one_letter_code
_entity_poly.pdbx_strand_id
1 'polypeptide(L)'
;MNVLRFCAAPLAALALMVCTSAFAHDPSEKVTILQDEMLKNVPGKKALMIKVDYEPGQSSIAHKHEGTAMAYVLSGQIISQVKGEAAKTYKAGEFWYEPAGSEHMVSKNASATQPAKLLVFMVLAPDEKVLIPLEH
;
A
#
# COMPACT_ATOMS: atom_id res chain seq x y z
N MET A 1 -61.39 -54.16 -7.28
CA MET A 1 -60.65 -53.41 -6.23
C MET A 1 -59.32 -53.02 -6.82
N ASN A 2 -59.23 -51.84 -7.39
CA ASN A 2 -57.98 -51.34 -8.00
C ASN A 2 -57.26 -50.40 -7.05
N VAL A 3 -56.05 -50.80 -6.66
CA VAL A 3 -55.20 -50.04 -5.76
C VAL A 3 -54.26 -49.18 -6.62
N LEU A 4 -54.53 -47.86 -6.70
CA LEU A 4 -53.65 -46.90 -7.36
C LEU A 4 -52.39 -46.72 -6.48
N ARG A 5 -51.20 -47.09 -7.02
CA ARG A 5 -49.91 -46.77 -6.43
C ARG A 5 -49.45 -45.42 -6.95
N PHE A 6 -49.38 -44.42 -6.08
CA PHE A 6 -48.74 -43.14 -6.35
C PHE A 6 -47.22 -43.33 -6.23
N CYS A 7 -46.52 -43.17 -7.33
CA CYS A 7 -45.09 -43.02 -7.34
C CYS A 7 -44.73 -41.55 -7.01
N ALA A 8 -44.15 -41.30 -5.85
CA ALA A 8 -43.57 -40.02 -5.51
C ALA A 8 -42.14 -39.95 -6.10
N ALA A 9 -41.93 -39.03 -7.03
CA ALA A 9 -40.62 -38.74 -7.54
C ALA A 9 -39.90 -37.77 -6.59
N PRO A 10 -38.61 -37.95 -6.24
CA PRO A 10 -37.86 -37.01 -5.44
C PRO A 10 -37.45 -35.83 -6.33
N LEU A 11 -37.79 -34.62 -5.92
CA LEU A 11 -37.30 -33.38 -6.49
C LEU A 11 -35.84 -33.19 -6.04
N ALA A 12 -34.91 -33.40 -6.95
CA ALA A 12 -33.49 -33.08 -6.71
C ALA A 12 -33.31 -31.55 -6.79
N ALA A 13 -33.14 -30.90 -5.66
CA ALA A 13 -32.77 -29.49 -5.58
C ALA A 13 -31.31 -29.31 -6.03
N LEU A 14 -31.10 -28.77 -7.21
CA LEU A 14 -29.79 -28.40 -7.73
C LEU A 14 -29.35 -27.10 -7.03
N ALA A 15 -28.49 -27.22 -6.00
CA ALA A 15 -27.87 -26.07 -5.35
C ALA A 15 -26.83 -25.46 -6.29
N LEU A 16 -27.13 -24.28 -6.88
CA LEU A 16 -26.16 -23.49 -7.61
C LEU A 16 -25.17 -22.92 -6.61
N MET A 17 -23.96 -23.51 -6.52
CA MET A 17 -22.83 -22.86 -5.85
C MET A 17 -22.35 -21.68 -6.70
N VAL A 18 -22.72 -20.48 -6.29
CA VAL A 18 -22.11 -19.24 -6.81
C VAL A 18 -20.71 -19.16 -6.24
N CYS A 19 -19.71 -19.59 -7.01
CA CYS A 19 -18.32 -19.29 -6.73
C CYS A 19 -18.11 -17.79 -6.90
N THR A 20 -18.16 -17.03 -5.81
CA THR A 20 -17.64 -15.66 -5.79
C THR A 20 -16.12 -15.75 -5.90
N SER A 21 -15.60 -15.43 -7.08
CA SER A 21 -14.17 -15.20 -7.26
C SER A 21 -13.78 -14.04 -6.35
N ALA A 22 -13.17 -14.33 -5.20
CA ALA A 22 -12.45 -13.34 -4.45
C ALA A 22 -11.26 -12.93 -5.34
N PHE A 23 -11.34 -11.75 -5.94
CA PHE A 23 -10.18 -11.14 -6.55
C PHE A 23 -9.15 -10.99 -5.43
N ALA A 24 -8.05 -11.75 -5.51
CA ALA A 24 -6.91 -11.55 -4.66
C ALA A 24 -6.42 -10.12 -4.93
N HIS A 25 -6.70 -9.21 -4.00
CA HIS A 25 -6.16 -7.86 -4.02
C HIS A 25 -4.65 -8.00 -3.88
N ASP A 26 -3.88 -7.39 -4.79
CA ASP A 26 -2.43 -7.35 -4.64
C ASP A 26 -2.13 -6.66 -3.29
N PRO A 27 -1.49 -7.33 -2.33
CA PRO A 27 -1.31 -6.77 -1.00
C PRO A 27 -0.35 -5.57 -0.98
N SER A 28 0.40 -5.34 -2.05
CA SER A 28 1.37 -4.25 -2.14
C SER A 28 0.78 -3.00 -2.79
N GLU A 29 1.20 -1.84 -2.30
CA GLU A 29 0.92 -0.55 -2.89
C GLU A 29 1.55 -0.40 -4.28
N LYS A 30 0.94 0.39 -5.15
CA LYS A 30 1.50 0.66 -6.47
C LYS A 30 2.49 1.81 -6.40
N VAL A 31 3.77 1.52 -6.67
CA VAL A 31 4.84 2.53 -6.76
C VAL A 31 5.12 2.87 -8.21
N THR A 32 5.16 4.16 -8.54
CA THR A 32 5.51 4.68 -9.86
C THR A 32 6.68 5.65 -9.74
N ILE A 33 7.79 5.39 -10.42
CA ILE A 33 8.92 6.32 -10.50
C ILE A 33 8.52 7.47 -11.44
N LEU A 34 8.60 8.70 -10.95
CA LEU A 34 8.32 9.91 -11.71
C LEU A 34 9.60 10.57 -12.19
N GLN A 35 10.68 10.50 -11.38
CA GLN A 35 11.97 11.10 -11.66
C GLN A 35 13.07 10.29 -10.98
N ASP A 36 14.21 10.10 -11.64
CA ASP A 36 15.44 9.50 -11.09
C ASP A 36 16.65 10.17 -11.76
N GLU A 37 17.28 11.14 -11.06
CA GLU A 37 18.30 12.00 -11.64
C GLU A 37 19.50 12.17 -10.70
N MET A 38 20.70 12.07 -11.25
CA MET A 38 21.93 12.41 -10.53
C MET A 38 22.01 13.92 -10.23
N LEU A 39 22.27 14.26 -8.97
CA LEU A 39 22.39 15.64 -8.54
C LEU A 39 23.76 16.19 -8.88
N LYS A 40 23.82 17.17 -9.81
CA LYS A 40 25.08 17.80 -10.22
C LYS A 40 25.73 18.65 -9.11
N ASN A 41 24.92 19.18 -8.20
CA ASN A 41 25.34 20.03 -7.08
C ASN A 41 25.58 19.25 -5.79
N VAL A 42 25.29 17.95 -5.75
CA VAL A 42 25.55 17.03 -4.62
C VAL A 42 26.21 15.77 -5.16
N PRO A 43 27.55 15.78 -5.37
CA PRO A 43 28.25 14.64 -5.92
C PRO A 43 27.97 13.33 -5.16
N GLY A 44 27.76 12.22 -5.89
CA GLY A 44 27.47 10.91 -5.32
C GLY A 44 26.04 10.74 -4.81
N LYS A 45 25.15 11.70 -5.07
CA LYS A 45 23.72 11.59 -4.72
C LYS A 45 22.83 11.74 -5.95
N LYS A 46 21.66 11.11 -5.85
CA LYS A 46 20.57 11.25 -6.80
C LYS A 46 19.30 11.73 -6.11
N ALA A 47 18.44 12.39 -6.85
CA ALA A 47 17.08 12.72 -6.48
C ALA A 47 16.16 11.66 -7.11
N LEU A 48 15.33 11.06 -6.30
CA LEU A 48 14.28 10.14 -6.73
C LEU A 48 12.94 10.71 -6.33
N MET A 49 11.99 10.78 -7.27
CA MET A 49 10.61 11.15 -6.99
C MET A 49 9.71 10.00 -7.38
N ILE A 50 8.92 9.51 -6.44
CA ILE A 50 7.97 8.43 -6.65
C ILE A 50 6.57 8.85 -6.23
N LYS A 51 5.58 8.26 -6.89
CA LYS A 51 4.19 8.30 -6.48
C LYS A 51 3.80 6.93 -5.94
N VAL A 52 3.14 6.92 -4.79
CA VAL A 52 2.60 5.70 -4.17
C VAL A 52 1.08 5.81 -4.15
N ASP A 53 0.42 4.88 -4.81
CA ASP A 53 -1.03 4.76 -4.83
C ASP A 53 -1.45 3.64 -3.86
N TYR A 54 -2.29 3.98 -2.89
CA TYR A 54 -2.90 3.06 -1.92
C TYR A 54 -4.38 2.86 -2.22
N GLU A 55 -4.78 1.63 -2.38
CA GLU A 55 -6.18 1.24 -2.37
C GLU A 55 -6.81 1.43 -0.97
N PRO A 56 -8.16 1.41 -0.85
CA PRO A 56 -8.81 1.46 0.45
C PRO A 56 -8.28 0.40 1.42
N GLY A 57 -7.86 0.82 2.61
CA GLY A 57 -7.33 -0.04 3.68
C GLY A 57 -5.94 -0.62 3.42
N GLN A 58 -5.31 -0.33 2.30
CA GLN A 58 -3.98 -0.86 1.94
C GLN A 58 -2.86 -0.22 2.76
N SER A 59 -1.81 -0.99 3.02
CA SER A 59 -0.63 -0.54 3.75
C SER A 59 0.65 -1.07 3.10
N SER A 60 1.72 -0.30 3.20
CA SER A 60 3.07 -0.78 2.96
C SER A 60 3.54 -1.70 4.08
N ILE A 61 4.47 -2.58 3.78
CA ILE A 61 5.22 -3.32 4.81
C ILE A 61 6.05 -2.35 5.65
N ALA A 62 6.35 -2.72 6.90
CA ALA A 62 7.31 -1.97 7.71
C ALA A 62 8.69 -2.04 7.05
N HIS A 63 9.34 -0.90 6.89
CA HIS A 63 10.57 -0.79 6.09
C HIS A 63 11.45 0.36 6.56
N LYS A 64 12.66 0.46 5.99
CA LYS A 64 13.52 1.63 6.10
C LYS A 64 14.00 2.06 4.72
N HIS A 65 14.37 3.33 4.60
CA HIS A 65 15.06 3.89 3.46
C HIS A 65 16.53 4.13 3.83
N GLU A 66 17.49 3.79 2.96
CA GLU A 66 18.90 4.12 3.21
C GLU A 66 19.15 5.62 3.04
N GLY A 67 18.46 6.24 2.07
CA GLY A 67 18.47 7.68 1.88
C GLY A 67 17.42 8.42 2.73
N THR A 68 17.47 9.74 2.66
CA THR A 68 16.47 10.63 3.24
C THR A 68 15.19 10.62 2.39
N ALA A 69 14.02 10.63 3.02
CA ALA A 69 12.74 10.76 2.34
C ALA A 69 11.90 11.91 2.89
N MET A 70 11.15 12.55 2.00
CA MET A 70 10.12 13.54 2.30
C MET A 70 8.84 13.10 1.60
N ALA A 71 7.79 12.85 2.37
CA ALA A 71 6.50 12.40 1.86
C ALA A 71 5.47 13.52 1.94
N TYR A 72 4.67 13.68 0.88
CA TYR A 72 3.61 14.67 0.76
C TYR A 72 2.32 13.98 0.32
N VAL A 73 1.24 14.18 1.06
CA VAL A 73 -0.06 13.58 0.73
C VAL A 73 -0.72 14.34 -0.40
N LEU A 74 -0.86 13.69 -1.56
CA LEU A 74 -1.52 14.27 -2.74
C LEU A 74 -3.05 14.20 -2.62
N SER A 75 -3.57 13.09 -2.09
CA SER A 75 -5.02 12.90 -1.90
C SER A 75 -5.29 11.84 -0.84
N GLY A 76 -6.48 11.89 -0.25
CA GLY A 76 -6.88 11.00 0.82
C GLY A 76 -6.20 11.31 2.14
N GLN A 77 -6.00 10.29 2.96
CA GLN A 77 -5.36 10.39 4.27
C GLN A 77 -4.44 9.20 4.50
N ILE A 78 -3.25 9.46 5.02
CA ILE A 78 -2.25 8.42 5.32
C ILE A 78 -1.94 8.44 6.82
N ILE A 79 -1.96 7.28 7.45
CA ILE A 79 -1.37 7.08 8.77
C ILE A 79 0.09 6.73 8.58
N SER A 80 0.98 7.52 9.16
CA SER A 80 2.43 7.29 9.13
C SER A 80 3.00 7.25 10.53
N GLN A 81 4.01 6.39 10.75
CA GLN A 81 4.78 6.30 11.98
C GLN A 81 6.23 5.97 11.68
N VAL A 82 7.12 6.88 12.01
CA VAL A 82 8.56 6.61 12.11
C VAL A 82 8.85 6.07 13.51
N LYS A 83 9.78 5.11 13.63
CA LYS A 83 10.17 4.50 14.91
C LYS A 83 10.61 5.56 15.92
N GLY A 84 10.07 5.49 17.12
CA GLY A 84 10.32 6.46 18.19
C GLY A 84 9.34 7.65 18.20
N GLU A 85 8.48 7.79 17.19
CA GLU A 85 7.45 8.81 17.12
C GLU A 85 6.06 8.19 17.28
N ALA A 86 5.08 9.03 17.66
CA ALA A 86 3.68 8.62 17.67
C ALA A 86 3.14 8.50 16.24
N ALA A 87 2.27 7.52 16.00
CA ALA A 87 1.54 7.43 14.74
C ALA A 87 0.67 8.68 14.55
N LYS A 88 0.70 9.26 13.34
CA LYS A 88 -0.06 10.45 12.99
C LYS A 88 -0.78 10.25 11.66
N THR A 89 -2.01 10.79 11.57
CA THR A 89 -2.76 10.85 10.30
C THR A 89 -2.47 12.17 9.59
N TYR A 90 -2.01 12.06 8.36
CA TYR A 90 -1.73 13.18 7.47
C TYR A 90 -2.80 13.24 6.38
N LYS A 91 -3.32 14.45 6.14
CA LYS A 91 -4.32 14.74 5.11
C LYS A 91 -3.66 15.30 3.85
N ALA A 92 -4.41 15.36 2.75
CA ALA A 92 -3.95 16.02 1.52
C ALA A 92 -3.39 17.43 1.82
N GLY A 93 -2.18 17.71 1.31
CA GLY A 93 -1.42 18.93 1.59
C GLY A 93 -0.48 18.86 2.80
N GLU A 94 -0.57 17.83 3.62
CA GLU A 94 0.35 17.63 4.74
C GLU A 94 1.53 16.72 4.35
N PHE A 95 2.61 16.78 5.11
CA PHE A 95 3.87 16.11 4.81
C PHE A 95 4.59 15.68 6.08
N TRP A 96 5.58 14.79 5.91
CA TRP A 96 6.53 14.40 6.97
C TRP A 96 7.92 14.14 6.39
N TYR A 97 8.87 14.04 7.29
CA TYR A 97 10.27 13.82 6.98
C TYR A 97 10.75 12.49 7.60
N GLU A 98 11.53 11.76 6.84
CA GLU A 98 12.18 10.51 7.27
C GLU A 98 13.70 10.67 7.12
N PRO A 99 14.45 10.77 8.23
CA PRO A 99 15.92 10.77 8.18
C PRO A 99 16.45 9.51 7.50
N ALA A 100 17.62 9.61 6.88
CA ALA A 100 18.30 8.47 6.29
C ALA A 100 18.47 7.34 7.32
N GLY A 101 18.10 6.11 6.93
CA GLY A 101 18.17 4.92 7.79
C GLY A 101 17.08 4.81 8.85
N SER A 102 16.14 5.76 8.93
CA SER A 102 15.02 5.64 9.87
C SER A 102 14.08 4.48 9.50
N GLU A 103 13.49 3.85 10.52
CA GLU A 103 12.53 2.77 10.35
C GLU A 103 11.11 3.33 10.25
N HIS A 104 10.48 3.14 9.10
CA HIS A 104 9.08 3.51 8.85
C HIS A 104 8.16 2.34 9.24
N MET A 105 7.62 2.43 10.44
CA MET A 105 6.86 1.33 11.06
C MET A 105 5.46 1.19 10.50
N VAL A 106 4.84 2.30 10.13
CA VAL A 106 3.47 2.34 9.59
C VAL A 106 3.40 3.31 8.42
N SER A 107 2.91 2.85 7.28
CA SER A 107 2.47 3.68 6.16
C SER A 107 1.22 3.03 5.58
N LYS A 108 0.04 3.62 5.81
CA LYS A 108 -1.21 3.03 5.35
C LYS A 108 -2.27 4.06 5.02
N ASN A 109 -3.15 3.70 4.09
CA ASN A 109 -4.37 4.45 3.85
C ASN A 109 -5.27 4.41 5.11
N ALA A 110 -5.64 5.58 5.62
CA ALA A 110 -6.51 5.69 6.78
C ALA A 110 -7.98 5.32 6.49
N SER A 111 -8.37 5.32 5.21
CA SER A 111 -9.75 5.04 4.77
C SER A 111 -9.90 3.59 4.30
N ALA A 112 -10.97 2.94 4.74
CA ALA A 112 -11.38 1.62 4.23
C ALA A 112 -12.20 1.69 2.94
N THR A 113 -12.56 2.90 2.46
CA THR A 113 -13.48 3.08 1.33
C THR A 113 -12.97 4.02 0.24
N GLN A 114 -11.97 4.84 0.51
CA GLN A 114 -11.42 5.82 -0.42
C GLN A 114 -9.94 5.57 -0.66
N PRO A 115 -9.42 5.71 -1.89
CA PRO A 115 -8.00 5.60 -2.16
C PRO A 115 -7.22 6.79 -1.59
N ALA A 116 -5.91 6.61 -1.44
CA ALA A 116 -4.98 7.67 -1.05
C ALA A 116 -3.72 7.66 -1.93
N LYS A 117 -3.06 8.81 -2.04
CA LYS A 117 -1.85 8.98 -2.86
C LYS A 117 -0.80 9.78 -2.12
N LEU A 118 0.43 9.30 -2.19
CA LEU A 118 1.63 9.99 -1.74
C LEU A 118 2.51 10.41 -2.92
N LEU A 119 3.17 11.55 -2.77
CA LEU A 119 4.39 11.88 -3.47
C LEU A 119 5.54 11.74 -2.50
N VAL A 120 6.57 10.98 -2.84
CA VAL A 120 7.77 10.84 -2.01
C VAL A 120 8.97 11.31 -2.81
N PHE A 121 9.69 12.28 -2.24
CA PHE A 121 10.97 12.76 -2.74
C PHE A 121 12.09 12.20 -1.87
N MET A 122 13.13 11.64 -2.50
CA MET A 122 14.23 11.02 -1.79
C MET A 122 15.58 11.54 -2.31
N VAL A 123 16.55 11.62 -1.40
CA VAL A 123 17.96 11.84 -1.73
C VAL A 123 18.74 10.65 -1.21
N LEU A 124 19.37 9.92 -2.12
CA LEU A 124 20.10 8.69 -1.82
C LEU A 124 21.32 8.54 -2.74
N ALA A 125 22.29 7.69 -2.39
CA ALA A 125 23.36 7.30 -3.30
C ALA A 125 22.81 6.35 -4.38
N PRO A 126 23.46 6.23 -5.56
CA PRO A 126 22.95 5.40 -6.66
C PRO A 126 22.79 3.91 -6.32
N ASP A 127 23.62 3.40 -5.39
CA ASP A 127 23.64 2.02 -4.92
C ASP A 127 22.82 1.79 -3.64
N GLU A 128 22.32 2.85 -3.00
CA GLU A 128 21.44 2.76 -1.84
C GLU A 128 20.05 2.24 -2.24
N LYS A 129 19.49 1.37 -1.40
CA LYS A 129 18.16 0.79 -1.61
C LYS A 129 17.07 1.80 -1.24
N VAL A 130 16.08 1.89 -2.13
CA VAL A 130 14.89 2.73 -1.90
C VAL A 130 14.08 2.22 -0.71
N LEU A 131 13.96 0.90 -0.57
CA LEU A 131 13.19 0.27 0.49
C LEU A 131 13.88 -1.03 0.93
N ILE A 132 14.04 -1.19 2.23
CA ILE A 132 14.52 -2.41 2.87
C ILE A 132 13.45 -2.87 3.85
N PRO A 133 12.80 -4.05 3.65
CA PRO A 133 11.86 -4.61 4.62
C PRO A 133 12.52 -4.77 6.00
N LEU A 134 11.75 -4.50 7.05
CA LEU A 134 12.19 -4.83 8.41
C LEU A 134 11.85 -6.29 8.68
N GLU A 135 12.83 -7.03 9.18
CA GLU A 135 12.62 -8.40 9.67
C GLU A 135 11.88 -8.33 11.01
N HIS A 136 10.91 -9.22 11.18
CA HIS A 136 10.12 -9.39 12.41
C HIS A 136 10.68 -10.52 13.25
#